data_8a7dfc5ddee1f89da5b2b76659cc7503
#
_entry.id   8a7dfc5ddee1f89da5b2b76659cc7503
#
_cell.length_a   1.000
_cell.length_b   1.000
_cell.length_c   1.000
_cell.angle_alpha   90.00
_cell.angle_beta   90.00
_cell.angle_gamma   90.00
#
_symmetry.space_group_name_H-M   'P 1'
#
loop_
_entity.id
_entity.type
_entity.pdbx_description
1 polymer ?
#
loop_
_entity_poly.entity_id
_entity_poly.type
_entity_poly.pdbx_seq_one_letter_code
_entity_poly.pdbx_strand_id
1 'polypeptide(L)'
;MSAAGEPTACLVECYWPGVTEQKLLAVVERVQAAIERRHTHGRTLRLLGSILVPADETVFCLFEGEQGEVEAVSTAAELPFERILGSRWMDATRRFPDETNV
;
A
#
# COMPACT_ATOMS: atom_id res chain seq x y z
N MET A 1 -7.17 -15.54 16.67
CA MET A 1 -7.28 -14.91 17.12
C MET A 1 -6.59 -13.83 17.38
N SER A 2 -5.66 -13.94 17.69
CA SER A 2 -4.93 -12.82 18.12
C SER A 2 -4.74 -11.78 17.09
N ALA A 3 -4.88 -12.11 15.86
CA ALA A 3 -4.75 -11.12 14.82
C ALA A 3 -5.94 -10.19 14.78
N ALA A 4 -6.97 -10.50 15.50
CA ALA A 4 -8.12 -9.64 15.57
C ALA A 4 -7.67 -8.29 16.11
N GLY A 5 -8.00 -7.23 15.47
CA GLY A 5 -7.63 -5.91 15.91
C GLY A 5 -6.33 -5.39 15.36
N GLU A 6 -5.54 -6.26 14.77
CA GLU A 6 -4.32 -5.78 14.15
C GLU A 6 -4.61 -5.30 12.75
N PRO A 7 -4.07 -4.15 12.37
CA PRO A 7 -4.31 -3.68 11.00
C PRO A 7 -3.67 -4.63 10.01
N THR A 8 -4.37 -4.85 8.93
CA THR A 8 -3.85 -5.64 7.84
C THR A 8 -3.31 -4.68 6.79
N ALA A 9 -2.04 -4.78 6.54
CA ALA A 9 -1.40 -3.91 5.57
C ALA A 9 -0.50 -4.73 4.68
N CYS A 10 -0.22 -4.19 3.49
CA CYS A 10 0.67 -4.81 2.53
C CYS A 10 1.59 -3.75 1.96
N LEU A 11 2.86 -4.08 1.91
CA LEU A 11 3.84 -3.23 1.27
C LEU A 11 4.15 -3.84 -0.08
N VAL A 12 3.88 -3.09 -1.14
CA VAL A 12 4.10 -3.56 -2.51
C VAL A 12 5.38 -2.92 -3.00
N GLU A 13 6.33 -3.78 -3.34
CA GLU A 13 7.64 -3.31 -3.78
C GLU A 13 7.75 -3.44 -5.28
N CYS A 14 8.09 -2.34 -5.94
CA CYS A 14 8.19 -2.29 -7.40
C CYS A 14 9.59 -1.86 -7.79
N TYR A 15 10.23 -2.64 -8.64
CA TYR A 15 11.42 -2.17 -9.33
C TYR A 15 10.94 -1.62 -10.67
N TRP A 16 11.20 -0.33 -10.88
CA TRP A 16 10.57 0.34 -12.01
C TRP A 16 11.59 1.24 -12.69
N PRO A 17 12.37 0.68 -13.61
CA PRO A 17 13.37 1.48 -14.32
C PRO A 17 12.72 2.65 -15.05
N GLY A 18 13.33 3.82 -14.90
CA GLY A 18 12.82 5.00 -15.56
C GLY A 18 11.62 5.64 -14.90
N VAL A 19 11.27 5.22 -13.70
CA VAL A 19 10.12 5.78 -13.03
C VAL A 19 10.34 7.27 -12.74
N THR A 20 9.27 8.04 -12.89
CA THR A 20 9.25 9.44 -12.53
C THR A 20 8.03 9.66 -11.66
N GLU A 21 8.02 10.81 -10.97
CA GLU A 21 6.87 11.16 -10.17
C GLU A 21 5.60 11.14 -10.99
N GLN A 22 5.69 11.68 -12.21
CA GLN A 22 4.54 11.74 -13.10
C GLN A 22 4.03 10.35 -13.46
N LYS A 23 4.95 9.46 -13.78
CA LYS A 23 4.56 8.08 -14.12
C LYS A 23 3.91 7.39 -12.93
N LEU A 24 4.46 7.63 -11.75
CA LEU A 24 3.90 7.04 -10.55
C LEU A 24 2.50 7.56 -10.29
N LEU A 25 2.30 8.87 -10.45
CA LEU A 25 0.96 9.43 -10.22
C LEU A 25 -0.06 8.83 -11.17
N ALA A 26 0.33 8.59 -12.42
CA ALA A 26 -0.59 7.98 -13.38
C ALA A 26 -1.00 6.58 -12.96
N VAL A 27 -0.04 5.80 -12.44
CA VAL A 27 -0.35 4.47 -11.98
C VAL A 27 -1.20 4.51 -10.73
N VAL A 28 -0.92 5.46 -9.83
CA VAL A 28 -1.71 5.60 -8.62
C VAL A 28 -3.17 5.86 -8.98
N GLU A 29 -3.41 6.66 -10.00
CA GLU A 29 -4.79 6.89 -10.43
C GLU A 29 -5.45 5.61 -10.89
N ARG A 30 -4.72 4.76 -11.60
CA ARG A 30 -5.27 3.48 -12.03
C ARG A 30 -5.53 2.56 -10.85
N VAL A 31 -4.63 2.60 -9.85
CA VAL A 31 -4.84 1.81 -8.65
C VAL A 31 -6.10 2.27 -7.93
N GLN A 32 -6.28 3.57 -7.79
CA GLN A 32 -7.47 4.09 -7.12
C GLN A 32 -8.74 3.68 -7.87
N ALA A 33 -8.70 3.74 -9.20
CA ALA A 33 -9.85 3.31 -9.98
C ALA A 33 -10.14 1.83 -9.79
N ALA A 34 -9.10 1.03 -9.71
CA ALA A 34 -9.27 -0.41 -9.48
C ALA A 34 -9.87 -0.67 -8.11
N ILE A 35 -9.42 0.08 -7.10
CA ILE A 35 -9.97 -0.05 -5.75
C ILE A 35 -11.45 0.29 -5.76
N GLU A 36 -11.81 1.37 -6.45
CA GLU A 36 -13.21 1.79 -6.51
C GLU A 36 -14.09 0.71 -7.12
N ARG A 37 -13.60 0.05 -8.15
CA ARG A 37 -14.38 -1.00 -8.79
C ARG A 37 -14.60 -2.19 -7.86
N ARG A 38 -13.70 -2.42 -6.92
CA ARG A 38 -13.84 -3.52 -5.98
C ARG A 38 -14.58 -3.13 -4.72
N HIS A 39 -14.93 -1.87 -4.59
CA HIS A 39 -15.55 -1.36 -3.37
C HIS A 39 -16.90 -2.01 -3.11
N THR A 40 -17.56 -2.46 -4.16
CA THR A 40 -18.88 -3.04 -4.03
C THR A 40 -18.89 -4.34 -3.26
N HIS A 41 -17.73 -4.89 -2.96
CA HIS A 41 -17.66 -6.16 -2.24
C HIS A 41 -17.61 -5.99 -0.73
N GLY A 42 -17.72 -4.76 -0.25
CA GLY A 42 -17.78 -4.52 1.18
C GLY A 42 -16.47 -4.72 1.92
N ARG A 43 -15.38 -4.86 1.22
CA ARG A 43 -14.08 -5.07 1.85
C ARG A 43 -13.32 -3.78 1.93
N THR A 44 -12.54 -3.66 2.99
CA THR A 44 -11.69 -2.50 3.16
C THR A 44 -10.44 -2.67 2.32
N LEU A 45 -10.20 -1.72 1.45
CA LEU A 45 -8.99 -1.72 0.63
C LEU A 45 -8.65 -0.28 0.34
N ARG A 46 -7.50 0.16 0.79
CA ARG A 46 -7.09 1.55 0.62
C ARG A 46 -5.61 1.61 0.29
N LEU A 47 -5.26 2.53 -0.58
CA LEU A 47 -3.85 2.87 -0.79
C LEU A 47 -3.52 3.99 0.18
N LEU A 48 -2.63 3.71 1.11
CA LEU A 48 -2.28 4.67 2.15
C LEU A 48 -1.24 5.68 1.68
N GLY A 49 -0.38 5.26 0.76
CA GLY A 49 0.63 6.16 0.25
C GLY A 49 1.67 5.41 -0.55
N SER A 50 2.57 6.17 -1.16
CA SER A 50 3.63 5.61 -1.97
C SER A 50 4.92 6.34 -1.68
N ILE A 51 6.02 5.63 -1.80
CA ILE A 51 7.36 6.21 -1.62
C ILE A 51 8.13 5.91 -2.88
N LEU A 52 8.66 6.97 -3.49
CA LEU A 52 9.49 6.85 -4.67
C LEU A 52 10.94 7.06 -4.25
N VAL A 53 11.78 6.09 -4.60
CA VAL A 53 13.22 6.17 -4.33
C VAL A 53 13.91 6.24 -5.70
N PRO A 54 14.12 7.45 -6.23
CA PRO A 54 14.61 7.58 -7.60
C PRO A 54 15.96 6.93 -7.84
N ALA A 55 16.84 7.04 -6.87
CA ALA A 55 18.19 6.50 -7.05
C ALA A 55 18.17 4.99 -7.27
N ASP A 56 17.20 4.32 -6.68
CA ASP A 56 17.09 2.86 -6.80
C ASP A 56 16.04 2.44 -7.81
N GLU A 57 15.39 3.39 -8.44
CA GLU A 57 14.32 3.10 -9.38
C GLU A 57 13.28 2.18 -8.76
N THR A 58 12.95 2.46 -7.50
CA THR A 58 12.08 1.62 -6.71
C THR A 58 10.92 2.43 -6.18
N VAL A 59 9.76 1.80 -6.12
CA VAL A 59 8.57 2.41 -5.55
C VAL A 59 8.01 1.44 -4.53
N PHE A 60 7.60 1.98 -3.40
CA PHE A 60 6.88 1.21 -2.39
C PHE A 60 5.49 1.78 -2.27
N CYS A 61 4.48 0.92 -2.36
CA CYS A 61 3.10 1.33 -2.16
C CYS A 61 2.58 0.61 -0.92
N LEU A 62 2.01 1.37 0.00
CA LEU A 62 1.48 0.81 1.23
C LEU A 62 -0.03 0.77 1.14
N PHE A 63 -0.58 -0.42 1.29
CA PHE A 63 -2.02 -0.65 1.22
C PHE A 63 -2.53 -1.12 2.56
N GLU A 64 -3.77 -0.78 2.83
CA GLU A 64 -4.53 -1.39 3.91
C GLU A 64 -5.53 -2.34 3.29
N GLY A 65 -5.46 -3.62 3.68
CA GLY A 65 -6.36 -4.61 3.12
C GLY A 65 -5.69 -5.97 3.04
N GLU A 66 -6.45 -6.92 2.56
CA GLU A 66 -5.97 -8.29 2.39
C GLU A 66 -5.01 -8.40 1.24
N GLN A 67 -4.04 -9.27 1.39
CA GLN A 67 -3.01 -9.43 0.36
C GLN A 67 -3.59 -9.81 -1.00
N GLY A 68 -4.57 -10.69 -1.02
CA GLY A 68 -5.19 -11.08 -2.29
C GLY A 68 -5.87 -9.92 -2.99
N GLU A 69 -6.50 -9.04 -2.21
CA GLU A 69 -7.14 -7.87 -2.80
C GLU A 69 -6.11 -6.89 -3.32
N VAL A 70 -5.02 -6.72 -2.58
CA VAL A 70 -3.95 -5.84 -3.00
C VAL A 70 -3.33 -6.33 -4.30
N GLU A 71 -3.11 -7.64 -4.39
CA GLU A 71 -2.56 -8.21 -5.60
C GLU A 71 -3.49 -8.00 -6.78
N ALA A 72 -4.79 -8.16 -6.56
CA ALA A 72 -5.76 -8.02 -7.63
C ALA A 72 -5.77 -6.59 -8.19
N VAL A 73 -5.77 -5.59 -7.31
CA VAL A 73 -5.79 -4.21 -7.82
C VAL A 73 -4.44 -3.83 -8.42
N SER A 74 -3.36 -4.34 -7.87
CA SER A 74 -2.03 -4.05 -8.40
C SER A 74 -1.90 -4.60 -9.82
N THR A 75 -2.40 -5.80 -10.04
CA THR A 75 -2.39 -6.41 -11.36
C THR A 75 -3.29 -5.65 -12.32
N ALA A 76 -4.49 -5.31 -11.87
CA ALA A 76 -5.44 -4.60 -12.72
C ALA A 76 -4.92 -3.25 -13.14
N ALA A 77 -4.17 -2.59 -12.27
CA ALA A 77 -3.62 -1.27 -12.55
C ALA A 77 -2.29 -1.33 -13.28
N GLU A 78 -1.78 -2.54 -13.50
CA GLU A 78 -0.49 -2.73 -14.16
C GLU A 78 0.64 -2.07 -13.38
N LEU A 79 0.56 -2.14 -12.08
CA LEU A 79 1.65 -1.71 -11.21
C LEU A 79 2.77 -2.73 -11.36
N PRO A 80 4.00 -2.29 -11.68
CA PRO A 80 5.10 -3.25 -11.95
C PRO A 80 5.68 -3.78 -10.64
N PHE A 81 4.87 -4.49 -9.88
CA PHE A 81 5.31 -4.95 -8.57
C PHE A 81 6.11 -6.25 -8.69
N GLU A 82 7.09 -6.37 -7.80
CA GLU A 82 7.90 -7.58 -7.72
C GLU A 82 7.45 -8.46 -6.60
N ARG A 83 7.01 -7.87 -5.50
CA ARG A 83 6.52 -8.67 -4.39
C ARG A 83 5.61 -7.85 -3.51
N ILE A 84 4.78 -8.57 -2.81
CA ILE A 84 3.83 -7.99 -1.88
C ILE A 84 4.12 -8.59 -0.52
N LEU A 85 4.40 -7.72 0.45
CA LEU A 85 4.82 -8.15 1.77
C LEU A 85 3.73 -7.82 2.78
N GLY A 86 3.29 -8.84 3.52
CA GLY A 86 2.40 -8.58 4.64
C GLY A 86 3.10 -7.67 5.62
N SER A 87 2.39 -6.66 6.08
CA SER A 87 3.01 -5.59 6.83
C SER A 87 2.10 -5.11 7.94
N ARG A 88 2.67 -4.38 8.85
CA ARG A 88 1.91 -3.74 9.91
C ARG A 88 2.16 -2.26 9.85
N TRP A 89 1.09 -1.51 9.77
CA TRP A 89 1.18 -0.05 9.74
C TRP A 89 1.29 0.46 11.16
N MET A 90 2.35 1.19 11.44
CA MET A 90 2.56 1.78 12.75
C MET A 90 2.52 3.29 12.59
N ASP A 91 1.58 3.93 13.24
CA ASP A 91 1.40 5.36 13.11
C ASP A 91 2.40 6.06 14.03
N ALA A 92 3.32 6.78 13.45
CA ALA A 92 4.38 7.43 14.23
C ALA A 92 3.86 8.54 15.12
N THR A 93 2.72 9.10 14.77
CA THR A 93 2.15 10.19 15.59
C THR A 93 1.39 9.65 16.78
N ARG A 94 1.18 8.35 16.82
CA ARG A 94 0.42 7.77 17.89
C ARG A 94 1.26 7.69 19.14
N ARG A 95 0.69 8.07 20.28
CA ARG A 95 1.41 8.02 21.53
C ARG A 95 1.02 6.81 22.31
N PHE A 96 2.00 6.19 22.95
CA PHE A 96 1.73 5.12 23.87
C PHE A 96 1.55 5.71 25.26
N PRO A 97 0.64 5.17 26.05
CA PRO A 97 0.37 5.76 27.35
C PRO A 97 1.58 5.91 28.23
N ASP A 98 2.47 4.93 28.21
CA ASP A 98 3.63 5.00 29.08
C ASP A 98 4.60 6.07 28.63
N GLU A 99 4.59 6.45 27.38
CA GLU A 99 5.47 7.51 26.91
C GLU A 99 5.06 8.86 27.44
N THR A 100 3.78 9.06 27.64
CA THR A 100 3.32 10.34 28.07
C THR A 100 3.63 10.62 29.51
N ASN A 101 4.07 9.61 30.23
CA ASN A 101 4.36 9.77 31.64
C ASN A 101 5.76 10.18 31.92
N VAL A 102 6.53 10.30 30.94
CA VAL A 102 7.96 10.58 31.15
C VAL A 102 8.20 12.05 31.32
#